data_5eed33378e27c492b6ce6e9dc39ebd7e
#
_entry.id   5eed33378e27c492b6ce6e9dc39ebd7e
#
_cell.length_a   1.000
_cell.length_b   1.000
_cell.length_c   1.000
_cell.angle_alpha   90.00
_cell.angle_beta   90.00
_cell.angle_gamma   90.00
#
_symmetry.space_group_name_H-M   'P 1'
#
loop_
_entity.id
_entity.type
_entity.pdbx_description
1 polymer ?
#
loop_
_entity_poly.entity_id
_entity_poly.type
_entity_poly.pdbx_seq_one_letter_code
_entity_poly.pdbx_strand_id
1 'polypeptide(L)'
;SDLVVIGIGDDGAVYRTTPGWQQVTVIDTMVQDSHFIIGKTAYWYDVGFKSVASNLSDIAAMGAVPTQVVLSTALTPSMDVDDVVELYRGIKDICRAYEVNILGGDTVMSREGAVITVAAFGEIEAGKALRRSGAKEGDVVAVSHTVGDSSGGLDVLLQGHDGYESLKKAHQCPVPRIELGRLLVQYGCHSLNDISDGLA
;
A
#
# COMPACT_ATOMS: atom_id res chain seq x y z
N SER A 1 -2.69 -13.09 13.24
CA SER A 1 -2.64 -12.32 14.49
C SER A 1 -3.80 -12.75 15.39
N ASP A 2 -3.67 -12.56 16.67
CA ASP A 2 -4.71 -12.91 17.69
C ASP A 2 -5.96 -12.01 17.60
N LEU A 3 -5.91 -10.98 16.73
CA LEU A 3 -7.05 -10.10 16.49
C LEU A 3 -8.11 -10.73 15.56
N VAL A 4 -7.73 -11.61 14.65
CA VAL A 4 -8.70 -12.25 13.74
C VAL A 4 -9.45 -13.37 14.46
N VAL A 5 -10.77 -13.27 14.49
CA VAL A 5 -11.69 -14.27 15.09
C VAL A 5 -12.24 -15.20 14.03
N ILE A 6 -12.68 -14.67 12.89
CA ILE A 6 -13.12 -15.41 11.70
C ILE A 6 -12.38 -14.79 10.51
N GLY A 7 -11.65 -15.59 9.77
CA GLY A 7 -10.89 -15.18 8.59
C GLY A 7 -11.52 -15.68 7.30
N ILE A 8 -10.66 -16.00 6.32
CA ILE A 8 -11.07 -16.54 5.01
C ILE A 8 -11.83 -17.88 5.20
N GLY A 9 -12.95 -18.03 4.49
CA GLY A 9 -13.72 -19.26 4.45
C GLY A 9 -15.18 -19.10 4.87
N ASP A 10 -15.59 -17.90 5.24
CA ASP A 10 -16.98 -17.54 5.54
C ASP A 10 -17.40 -16.32 4.72
N ASP A 11 -18.68 -15.91 4.78
CA ASP A 11 -19.23 -14.75 4.04
C ASP A 11 -18.61 -13.42 4.47
N GLY A 12 -17.95 -13.37 5.62
CA GLY A 12 -17.25 -12.19 6.12
C GLY A 12 -16.20 -12.54 7.15
N ALA A 13 -15.27 -11.60 7.38
CA ALA A 13 -14.27 -11.71 8.43
C ALA A 13 -14.73 -11.00 9.71
N VAL A 14 -14.38 -11.57 10.85
CA VAL A 14 -14.60 -10.97 12.17
C VAL A 14 -13.28 -10.80 12.87
N TYR A 15 -13.00 -9.60 13.35
CA TYR A 15 -11.78 -9.31 14.08
C TYR A 15 -12.03 -8.36 15.26
N ARG A 16 -11.13 -8.39 16.22
CA ARG A 16 -11.13 -7.50 17.38
C ARG A 16 -10.31 -6.25 17.07
N THR A 17 -10.68 -5.14 17.69
CA THR A 17 -9.88 -3.91 17.73
C THR A 17 -9.20 -3.79 19.08
N THR A 18 -8.05 -3.12 19.12
CA THR A 18 -7.34 -2.88 20.37
C THR A 18 -8.14 -1.92 21.27
N PRO A 19 -8.44 -2.26 22.54
CA PRO A 19 -9.17 -1.39 23.43
C PRO A 19 -8.50 -0.02 23.60
N GLY A 20 -9.27 1.07 23.44
CA GLY A 20 -8.76 2.44 23.54
C GLY A 20 -8.09 2.98 22.28
N TRP A 21 -8.04 2.20 21.21
CA TRP A 21 -7.54 2.62 19.89
C TRP A 21 -8.69 2.95 18.95
N GLN A 22 -8.39 3.73 17.92
CA GLN A 22 -9.30 4.06 16.82
C GLN A 22 -8.85 3.35 15.54
N GLN A 23 -9.80 2.97 14.70
CA GLN A 23 -9.52 2.35 13.43
C GLN A 23 -9.24 3.41 12.35
N VAL A 24 -8.20 3.19 11.57
CA VAL A 24 -7.89 3.89 10.33
C VAL A 24 -8.25 2.97 9.17
N THR A 25 -8.97 3.49 8.19
CA THR A 25 -9.39 2.75 7.00
C THR A 25 -8.98 3.54 5.77
N VAL A 26 -8.31 2.89 4.85
CA VAL A 26 -7.86 3.45 3.57
C VAL A 26 -8.23 2.50 2.43
N ILE A 27 -8.29 3.01 1.20
CA ILE A 27 -8.59 2.21 0.02
C ILE A 27 -7.92 2.82 -1.20
N ASP A 28 -7.22 1.99 -1.97
CA ASP A 28 -6.62 2.34 -3.25
C ASP A 28 -6.94 1.31 -4.31
N THR A 29 -6.95 1.77 -5.57
CA THR A 29 -7.20 0.93 -6.74
C THR A 29 -6.10 1.13 -7.78
N MET A 30 -5.56 0.02 -8.29
CA MET A 30 -4.66 0.01 -9.43
C MET A 30 -5.36 -0.59 -10.65
N VAL A 31 -5.25 0.10 -11.79
CA VAL A 31 -5.86 -0.29 -13.07
C VAL A 31 -4.76 -0.52 -14.10
N GLN A 32 -4.81 -1.65 -14.78
CA GLN A 32 -3.89 -1.96 -15.88
C GLN A 32 -3.95 -0.88 -16.96
N ASP A 33 -2.82 -0.60 -17.58
CA ASP A 33 -2.58 0.42 -18.62
C ASP A 33 -2.80 1.88 -18.17
N SER A 34 -3.23 2.08 -16.91
CA SER A 34 -3.26 3.40 -16.26
C SER A 34 -2.19 3.54 -15.18
N HIS A 35 -2.12 2.58 -14.26
CA HIS A 35 -1.20 2.61 -13.12
C HIS A 35 -0.01 1.68 -13.29
N PHE A 36 -0.12 0.68 -14.17
CA PHE A 36 0.96 -0.26 -14.51
C PHE A 36 0.75 -0.84 -15.92
N ILE A 37 1.85 -1.15 -16.59
CA ILE A 37 1.88 -1.82 -17.91
C ILE A 37 2.67 -3.11 -17.72
N ILE A 38 1.98 -4.26 -17.81
CA ILE A 38 2.61 -5.57 -17.62
C ILE A 38 3.70 -5.82 -18.67
N GLY A 39 4.84 -6.32 -18.21
CA GLY A 39 6.03 -6.57 -19.05
C GLY A 39 6.82 -5.30 -19.43
N LYS A 40 6.35 -4.12 -19.00
CA LYS A 40 7.04 -2.86 -19.26
C LYS A 40 7.36 -2.09 -17.98
N THR A 41 6.36 -1.70 -17.18
CA THR A 41 6.58 -0.96 -15.95
C THR A 41 6.50 -1.83 -14.70
N ALA A 42 5.85 -2.99 -14.80
CA ALA A 42 5.71 -3.93 -13.69
C ALA A 42 5.49 -5.36 -14.20
N TYR A 43 5.78 -6.34 -13.35
CA TYR A 43 5.31 -7.71 -13.45
C TYR A 43 4.24 -7.96 -12.37
N TRP A 44 3.53 -9.08 -12.44
CA TRP A 44 2.41 -9.34 -11.53
C TRP A 44 2.80 -9.34 -10.05
N TYR A 45 4.02 -9.80 -9.73
CA TYR A 45 4.56 -9.67 -8.37
C TYR A 45 4.61 -8.21 -7.91
N ASP A 46 5.15 -7.32 -8.76
CA ASP A 46 5.29 -5.89 -8.44
C ASP A 46 3.93 -5.22 -8.25
N VAL A 47 2.96 -5.57 -9.11
CA VAL A 47 1.57 -5.09 -9.00
C VAL A 47 0.96 -5.50 -7.66
N GLY A 48 1.10 -6.78 -7.30
CA GLY A 48 0.61 -7.29 -6.01
C GLY A 48 1.27 -6.61 -4.82
N PHE A 49 2.59 -6.43 -4.87
CA PHE A 49 3.35 -5.76 -3.81
C PHE A 49 2.93 -4.29 -3.69
N LYS A 50 2.94 -3.55 -4.79
CA LYS A 50 2.65 -2.11 -4.82
C LYS A 50 1.20 -1.80 -4.43
N SER A 51 0.23 -2.63 -4.82
CA SER A 51 -1.18 -2.42 -4.47
C SER A 51 -1.44 -2.42 -2.96
N VAL A 52 -0.69 -3.19 -2.20
CA VAL A 52 -0.73 -3.15 -0.73
C VAL A 52 0.15 -2.04 -0.20
N ALA A 53 1.35 -1.82 -0.78
CA ALA A 53 2.31 -0.83 -0.30
C ALA A 53 1.73 0.59 -0.28
N SER A 54 0.98 1.00 -1.32
CA SER A 54 0.32 2.31 -1.35
C SER A 54 -0.64 2.50 -0.17
N ASN A 55 -1.49 1.52 0.09
CA ASN A 55 -2.40 1.57 1.25
C ASN A 55 -1.66 1.61 2.60
N LEU A 56 -0.57 0.83 2.73
CA LEU A 56 0.24 0.89 3.95
C LEU A 56 0.94 2.24 4.11
N SER A 57 1.25 2.93 3.01
CA SER A 57 1.78 4.30 3.03
C SER A 57 0.78 5.29 3.62
N ASP A 58 -0.49 5.21 3.23
CA ASP A 58 -1.56 6.02 3.81
C ASP A 58 -1.74 5.77 5.31
N ILE A 59 -1.69 4.51 5.73
CA ILE A 59 -1.73 4.16 7.16
C ILE A 59 -0.53 4.75 7.90
N ALA A 60 0.67 4.72 7.30
CA ALA A 60 1.87 5.37 7.85
C ALA A 60 1.70 6.88 7.96
N ALA A 61 1.09 7.53 6.95
CA ALA A 61 0.81 8.96 6.94
C ALA A 61 -0.17 9.39 8.05
N MET A 62 -1.06 8.49 8.46
CA MET A 62 -1.92 8.70 9.63
C MET A 62 -1.22 8.38 10.95
N GLY A 63 0.02 7.90 10.93
CA GLY A 63 0.79 7.46 12.10
C GLY A 63 0.28 6.16 12.71
N ALA A 64 -0.54 5.40 11.99
CA ALA A 64 -1.18 4.18 12.48
C ALA A 64 -0.31 2.92 12.26
N VAL A 65 -0.70 1.84 12.93
CA VAL A 65 -0.15 0.49 12.74
C VAL A 65 -1.09 -0.28 11.84
N PRO A 66 -0.65 -0.80 10.68
CA PRO A 66 -1.50 -1.61 9.81
C PRO A 66 -1.83 -2.95 10.49
N THR A 67 -3.02 -3.47 10.24
CA THR A 67 -3.50 -4.70 10.87
C THR A 67 -4.07 -5.71 9.88
N GLN A 68 -4.89 -5.27 8.94
CA GLN A 68 -5.57 -6.15 8.00
C GLN A 68 -5.73 -5.51 6.63
N VAL A 69 -5.92 -6.37 5.59
CA VAL A 69 -6.35 -5.98 4.25
C VAL A 69 -7.49 -6.87 3.75
N VAL A 70 -8.33 -6.29 2.91
CA VAL A 70 -9.34 -6.96 2.10
C VAL A 70 -9.09 -6.60 0.65
N LEU A 71 -9.20 -7.57 -0.26
CA LEU A 71 -8.81 -7.45 -1.65
C LEU A 71 -10.02 -7.61 -2.58
N SER A 72 -10.13 -6.78 -3.60
CA SER A 72 -10.99 -7.04 -4.75
C SER A 72 -10.12 -7.08 -6.01
N THR A 73 -10.14 -8.22 -6.71
CA THR A 73 -9.32 -8.44 -7.90
C THR A 73 -10.22 -8.74 -9.10
N ALA A 74 -10.18 -7.89 -10.10
CA ALA A 74 -10.79 -8.14 -11.40
C ALA A 74 -9.69 -8.61 -12.36
N LEU A 75 -9.70 -9.90 -12.72
CA LEU A 75 -8.68 -10.56 -13.51
C LEU A 75 -9.14 -10.68 -14.97
N THR A 76 -8.19 -10.63 -15.92
CA THR A 76 -8.51 -10.76 -17.35
C THR A 76 -8.38 -12.20 -17.81
N PRO A 77 -9.10 -12.60 -18.88
CA PRO A 77 -8.97 -13.93 -19.48
C PRO A 77 -7.58 -14.24 -20.06
N SER A 78 -6.74 -13.22 -20.24
CA SER A 78 -5.36 -13.37 -20.72
C SER A 78 -4.36 -13.73 -19.61
N MET A 79 -4.75 -13.62 -18.34
CA MET A 79 -3.91 -14.05 -17.21
C MET A 79 -3.94 -15.56 -17.09
N ASP A 80 -2.77 -16.15 -16.97
CA ASP A 80 -2.67 -17.56 -16.62
C ASP A 80 -2.60 -17.75 -15.08
N VAL A 81 -2.52 -19.00 -14.66
CA VAL A 81 -2.47 -19.34 -13.23
C VAL A 81 -1.18 -18.82 -12.57
N ASP A 82 -0.06 -18.85 -13.29
CA ASP A 82 1.22 -18.39 -12.76
C ASP A 82 1.22 -16.88 -12.56
N ASP A 83 0.57 -16.11 -13.43
CA ASP A 83 0.35 -14.66 -13.28
C ASP A 83 -0.39 -14.34 -11.97
N VAL A 84 -1.47 -15.08 -11.71
CA VAL A 84 -2.26 -14.92 -10.49
C VAL A 84 -1.45 -15.32 -9.24
N VAL A 85 -0.68 -16.40 -9.33
CA VAL A 85 0.22 -16.83 -8.25
C VAL A 85 1.26 -15.76 -7.93
N GLU A 86 1.88 -15.15 -8.95
CA GLU A 86 2.86 -14.07 -8.78
C GLU A 86 2.21 -12.81 -8.16
N LEU A 87 1.02 -12.42 -8.61
CA LEU A 87 0.26 -11.32 -8.01
C LEU A 87 0.06 -11.53 -6.51
N TYR A 88 -0.47 -12.70 -6.14
CA TYR A 88 -0.71 -13.04 -4.73
C TYR A 88 0.57 -13.29 -3.95
N ARG A 89 1.67 -13.66 -4.60
CA ARG A 89 2.98 -13.75 -3.94
C ARG A 89 3.45 -12.36 -3.50
N GLY A 90 3.37 -11.35 -4.38
CA GLY A 90 3.70 -9.96 -4.04
C GLY A 90 2.85 -9.44 -2.87
N ILE A 91 1.53 -9.66 -2.91
CA ILE A 91 0.61 -9.30 -1.82
C ILE A 91 1.01 -9.96 -0.50
N LYS A 92 1.28 -11.27 -0.52
CA LYS A 92 1.64 -12.03 0.70
C LYS A 92 2.97 -11.61 1.28
N ASP A 93 3.95 -11.30 0.43
CA ASP A 93 5.29 -10.95 0.88
C ASP A 93 5.29 -9.62 1.62
N ILE A 94 4.61 -8.59 1.09
CA ILE A 94 4.49 -7.33 1.81
C ILE A 94 3.60 -7.45 3.06
N CYS A 95 2.49 -8.18 2.99
CA CYS A 95 1.65 -8.41 4.16
C CYS A 95 2.43 -9.12 5.29
N ARG A 96 3.29 -10.07 4.94
CA ARG A 96 4.16 -10.75 5.91
C ARG A 96 5.21 -9.81 6.49
N ALA A 97 5.83 -8.96 5.66
CA ALA A 97 6.87 -8.02 6.09
C ALA A 97 6.36 -6.99 7.11
N TYR A 98 5.07 -6.62 7.01
CA TYR A 98 4.43 -5.65 7.92
C TYR A 98 3.43 -6.30 8.89
N GLU A 99 3.43 -7.63 9.02
CA GLU A 99 2.55 -8.40 9.92
C GLU A 99 1.05 -8.13 9.72
N VAL A 100 0.67 -7.85 8.47
CA VAL A 100 -0.72 -7.55 8.05
C VAL A 100 -1.46 -8.85 7.71
N ASN A 101 -2.68 -9.00 8.19
CA ASN A 101 -3.51 -10.16 7.86
C ASN A 101 -4.32 -9.92 6.57
N ILE A 102 -4.39 -10.91 5.72
CA ILE A 102 -5.33 -10.93 4.59
C ILE A 102 -6.63 -11.56 5.11
N LEU A 103 -7.69 -10.75 5.24
CA LEU A 103 -8.97 -11.22 5.80
C LEU A 103 -9.85 -11.92 4.78
N GLY A 104 -9.68 -11.64 3.50
CA GLY A 104 -10.47 -12.16 2.42
C GLY A 104 -10.53 -11.21 1.25
N GLY A 105 -11.55 -11.39 0.42
CA GLY A 105 -11.76 -10.55 -0.75
C GLY A 105 -12.68 -11.18 -1.76
N ASP A 106 -12.76 -10.56 -2.93
CA ASP A 106 -13.56 -11.02 -4.05
C ASP A 106 -12.69 -11.09 -5.31
N THR A 107 -12.99 -12.06 -6.18
CA THR A 107 -12.31 -12.21 -7.48
C THR A 107 -13.37 -12.31 -8.57
N VAL A 108 -13.32 -11.35 -9.48
CA VAL A 108 -14.24 -11.27 -10.62
C VAL A 108 -13.47 -11.25 -11.93
N MET A 109 -14.16 -11.42 -13.04
CA MET A 109 -13.59 -11.30 -14.38
C MET A 109 -13.74 -9.87 -14.90
N SER A 110 -12.65 -9.30 -15.43
CA SER A 110 -12.65 -8.09 -16.25
C SER A 110 -12.46 -8.45 -17.73
N ARG A 111 -13.09 -7.71 -18.62
CA ARG A 111 -12.97 -7.92 -20.07
C ARG A 111 -11.82 -7.14 -20.73
N GLU A 112 -11.40 -6.05 -20.12
CA GLU A 112 -10.45 -5.11 -20.73
C GLU A 112 -9.08 -5.14 -20.03
N GLY A 113 -9.01 -4.75 -18.77
CA GLY A 113 -7.76 -4.70 -18.00
C GLY A 113 -7.95 -5.23 -16.59
N ALA A 114 -6.89 -5.69 -15.99
CA ALA A 114 -6.92 -6.10 -14.59
C ALA A 114 -7.09 -4.90 -13.66
N VAL A 115 -7.89 -5.07 -12.61
CA VAL A 115 -8.12 -4.06 -11.57
C VAL A 115 -7.87 -4.71 -10.22
N ILE A 116 -7.01 -4.10 -9.43
CA ILE A 116 -6.68 -4.55 -8.09
C ILE A 116 -7.05 -3.44 -7.10
N THR A 117 -8.04 -3.68 -6.26
CA THR A 117 -8.45 -2.78 -5.19
C THR A 117 -8.08 -3.40 -3.85
N VAL A 118 -7.42 -2.62 -3.01
CA VAL A 118 -7.07 -3.03 -1.65
C VAL A 118 -7.71 -2.05 -0.69
N ALA A 119 -8.51 -2.55 0.26
CA ALA A 119 -8.90 -1.81 1.44
C ALA A 119 -8.01 -2.26 2.60
N ALA A 120 -7.30 -1.33 3.21
CA ALA A 120 -6.44 -1.62 4.34
C ALA A 120 -6.95 -0.97 5.63
N PHE A 121 -6.73 -1.65 6.73
CA PHE A 121 -7.13 -1.23 8.05
C PHE A 121 -5.91 -1.16 8.96
N GLY A 122 -5.88 -0.11 9.77
CA GLY A 122 -4.86 0.08 10.79
C GLY A 122 -5.48 0.60 12.07
N GLU A 123 -4.69 0.66 13.11
CA GLU A 123 -5.11 1.15 14.42
C GLU A 123 -4.16 2.22 14.93
N ILE A 124 -4.72 3.20 15.64
CA ILE A 124 -3.96 4.27 16.29
C ILE A 124 -4.60 4.60 17.64
N GLU A 125 -3.81 5.03 18.60
CA GLU A 125 -4.29 5.47 19.89
C GLU A 125 -5.30 6.62 19.72
N ALA A 126 -6.36 6.62 20.52
CA ALA A 126 -7.43 7.63 20.41
C ALA A 126 -6.87 9.06 20.47
N GLY A 127 -7.23 9.85 19.47
CA GLY A 127 -6.81 11.25 19.34
C GLY A 127 -5.36 11.48 18.89
N LYS A 128 -4.62 10.43 18.49
CA LYS A 128 -3.22 10.53 18.03
C LYS A 128 -3.05 10.52 16.51
N ALA A 129 -4.12 10.34 15.74
CA ALA A 129 -4.05 10.32 14.28
C ALA A 129 -3.44 11.63 13.73
N LEU A 130 -2.37 11.49 12.95
CA LEU A 130 -1.76 12.61 12.23
C LEU A 130 -2.63 13.01 11.05
N ARG A 131 -2.58 14.28 10.68
CA ARG A 131 -3.41 14.85 9.62
C ARG A 131 -2.60 15.79 8.74
N ARG A 132 -3.04 15.98 7.51
CA ARG A 132 -2.45 16.95 6.56
C ARG A 132 -2.59 18.40 7.04
N SER A 133 -3.62 18.70 7.82
CA SER A 133 -4.01 20.06 8.25
C SER A 133 -3.44 20.48 9.60
N GLY A 134 -2.44 19.77 10.13
CA GLY A 134 -1.91 20.05 11.47
C GLY A 134 -0.74 21.04 11.52
N ALA A 135 -0.14 21.37 10.37
CA ALA A 135 1.05 22.24 10.28
C ALA A 135 0.82 23.65 10.85
N LYS A 136 1.84 24.19 11.47
CA LYS A 136 1.85 25.50 12.13
C LYS A 136 2.96 26.37 11.58
N GLU A 137 2.78 27.70 11.70
CA GLU A 137 3.87 28.63 11.38
C GLU A 137 5.09 28.37 12.28
N GLY A 138 6.25 28.26 11.63
CA GLY A 138 7.51 27.91 12.31
C GLY A 138 7.85 26.42 12.31
N ASP A 139 6.98 25.56 11.83
CA ASP A 139 7.29 24.13 11.68
C ASP A 139 8.38 23.92 10.61
N VAL A 140 9.22 22.91 10.84
CA VAL A 140 10.20 22.44 9.86
C VAL A 140 9.56 21.43 8.95
N VAL A 141 9.65 21.65 7.64
CA VAL A 141 9.22 20.68 6.62
C VAL A 141 10.37 19.72 6.31
N ALA A 142 10.11 18.43 6.41
CA ALA A 142 11.10 17.40 6.14
C ALA A 142 10.50 16.28 5.27
N VAL A 143 11.33 15.59 4.51
CA VAL A 143 11.00 14.39 3.76
C VAL A 143 11.84 13.21 4.24
N SER A 144 11.28 12.00 4.21
CA SER A 144 11.94 10.80 4.75
C SER A 144 13.00 10.20 3.84
N HIS A 145 13.08 10.63 2.58
CA HIS A 145 14.01 10.12 1.56
C HIS A 145 14.15 11.14 0.43
N THR A 146 14.90 10.79 -0.63
CA THR A 146 14.94 11.56 -1.87
C THR A 146 13.57 11.56 -2.54
N VAL A 147 13.21 12.70 -3.13
CA VAL A 147 11.97 12.85 -3.91
C VAL A 147 12.28 12.65 -5.38
N GLY A 148 11.38 11.99 -6.11
CA GLY A 148 11.51 11.75 -7.54
C GLY A 148 12.07 10.37 -7.94
N ASP A 149 12.53 9.54 -7.00
CA ASP A 149 13.09 8.22 -7.30
C ASP A 149 12.07 7.32 -8.02
N SER A 150 10.81 7.31 -7.60
CA SER A 150 9.75 6.55 -8.25
C SER A 150 9.44 7.07 -9.65
N SER A 151 9.39 8.39 -9.84
CA SER A 151 9.17 9.01 -11.15
C SER A 151 10.34 8.73 -12.10
N GLY A 152 11.59 8.85 -11.61
CA GLY A 152 12.78 8.47 -12.38
C GLY A 152 12.77 6.98 -12.74
N GLY A 153 12.33 6.12 -11.82
CA GLY A 153 12.18 4.68 -12.07
C GLY A 153 11.15 4.38 -13.15
N LEU A 154 10.01 5.08 -13.12
CA LEU A 154 8.99 4.96 -14.17
C LEU A 154 9.54 5.38 -15.53
N ASP A 155 10.27 6.50 -15.63
CA ASP A 155 10.86 6.96 -16.88
C ASP A 155 11.86 5.95 -17.45
N VAL A 156 12.75 5.42 -16.60
CA VAL A 156 13.70 4.35 -16.97
C VAL A 156 12.99 3.12 -17.52
N LEU A 157 11.89 2.68 -16.89
CA LEU A 157 11.11 1.52 -17.29
C LEU A 157 10.37 1.80 -18.63
N LEU A 158 9.76 2.96 -18.77
CA LEU A 158 9.04 3.35 -20.00
C LEU A 158 9.96 3.45 -21.21
N GLN A 159 11.19 3.90 -21.00
CA GLN A 159 12.18 4.00 -22.07
C GLN A 159 12.96 2.70 -22.32
N GLY A 160 12.83 1.72 -21.44
CA GLY A 160 13.52 0.44 -21.53
C GLY A 160 15.04 0.53 -21.33
N HIS A 161 15.49 1.47 -20.49
CA HIS A 161 16.91 1.59 -20.15
C HIS A 161 17.39 0.49 -19.21
N ASP A 162 18.55 -0.05 -19.50
CA ASP A 162 19.24 -0.98 -18.61
C ASP A 162 19.87 -0.25 -17.40
N GLY A 163 20.04 -0.96 -16.30
CA GLY A 163 20.58 -0.39 -15.07
C GLY A 163 19.52 0.37 -14.25
N TYR A 164 19.97 1.21 -13.32
CA TYR A 164 19.12 2.01 -12.43
C TYR A 164 18.16 1.19 -11.56
N GLU A 165 18.57 0.00 -11.13
CA GLU A 165 17.73 -0.96 -10.41
C GLU A 165 17.11 -0.39 -9.12
N SER A 166 17.80 0.54 -8.44
CA SER A 166 17.28 1.23 -7.26
C SER A 166 16.06 2.11 -7.58
N LEU A 167 16.10 2.82 -8.72
CA LEU A 167 15.00 3.67 -9.18
C LEU A 167 13.81 2.81 -9.65
N LYS A 168 14.08 1.77 -10.44
CA LYS A 168 13.04 0.81 -10.87
C LYS A 168 12.34 0.21 -9.65
N LYS A 169 13.11 -0.24 -8.65
CA LYS A 169 12.59 -0.80 -7.41
C LYS A 169 11.78 0.22 -6.61
N ALA A 170 12.21 1.48 -6.55
CA ALA A 170 11.45 2.53 -5.87
C ALA A 170 10.07 2.76 -6.50
N HIS A 171 9.94 2.53 -7.81
CA HIS A 171 8.65 2.58 -8.52
C HIS A 171 7.82 1.31 -8.34
N GLN A 172 8.45 0.13 -8.50
CA GLN A 172 7.76 -1.17 -8.55
C GLN A 172 7.40 -1.70 -7.15
N CYS A 173 8.32 -1.54 -6.19
CA CYS A 173 8.19 -2.05 -4.83
C CYS A 173 8.51 -0.96 -3.79
N PRO A 174 7.67 0.09 -3.67
CA PRO A 174 7.89 1.16 -2.70
C PRO A 174 7.83 0.63 -1.27
N VAL A 175 8.55 1.29 -0.37
CA VAL A 175 8.67 0.90 1.05
C VAL A 175 7.79 1.78 1.91
N PRO A 176 6.66 1.30 2.46
CA PRO A 176 5.83 2.04 3.41
C PRO A 176 6.62 2.41 4.67
N ARG A 177 6.51 3.65 5.13
CA ARG A 177 7.30 4.20 6.25
C ARG A 177 6.57 4.08 7.60
N ILE A 178 6.05 2.90 7.93
CA ILE A 178 5.24 2.65 9.14
C ILE A 178 6.00 3.05 10.41
N GLU A 179 7.23 2.58 10.57
CA GLU A 179 8.05 2.90 11.76
C GLU A 179 8.26 4.40 11.92
N LEU A 180 8.52 5.11 10.81
CA LEU A 180 8.69 6.56 10.83
C LEU A 180 7.38 7.26 11.24
N GLY A 181 6.24 6.85 10.66
CA GLY A 181 4.93 7.38 11.05
C GLY A 181 4.68 7.23 12.55
N ARG A 182 4.99 6.07 13.12
CA ARG A 182 4.90 5.80 14.57
C ARG A 182 5.83 6.67 15.41
N LEU A 183 7.06 6.86 14.96
CA LEU A 183 8.01 7.77 15.63
C LEU A 183 7.49 9.22 15.62
N LEU A 184 6.95 9.69 14.50
CA LEU A 184 6.42 11.03 14.37
C LEU A 184 5.22 11.28 15.31
N VAL A 185 4.37 10.27 15.54
CA VAL A 185 3.32 10.34 16.57
C VAL A 185 3.93 10.51 17.97
N GLN A 186 4.98 9.73 18.31
CA GLN A 186 5.63 9.79 19.62
C GLN A 186 6.29 11.16 19.86
N TYR A 187 6.88 11.75 18.84
CA TYR A 187 7.55 13.07 18.93
C TYR A 187 6.60 14.26 18.73
N GLY A 188 5.30 14.01 18.58
CA GLY A 188 4.31 15.09 18.48
C GLY A 188 4.38 15.88 17.17
N CYS A 189 4.66 15.22 16.05
CA CYS A 189 4.60 15.84 14.73
C CYS A 189 3.23 16.50 14.53
N HIS A 190 3.21 17.72 13.99
CA HIS A 190 1.98 18.47 13.81
C HIS A 190 1.19 18.06 12.57
N SER A 191 1.89 17.70 11.49
CA SER A 191 1.28 17.37 10.21
C SER A 191 2.09 16.28 9.51
N LEU A 192 1.42 15.37 8.85
CA LEU A 192 2.04 14.32 8.04
C LEU A 192 1.18 14.05 6.80
N ASN A 193 1.85 13.79 5.70
CA ASN A 193 1.28 13.31 4.45
C ASN A 193 2.27 12.33 3.80
N ASP A 194 1.79 11.33 3.11
CA ASP A 194 2.65 10.55 2.22
C ASP A 194 2.83 11.28 0.88
N ILE A 195 3.82 10.84 0.10
CA ILE A 195 4.11 11.38 -1.23
C ILE A 195 3.86 10.25 -2.23
N SER A 196 2.61 10.09 -2.64
CA SER A 196 2.17 9.09 -3.62
C SER A 196 2.28 9.60 -5.06
N ASP A 197 1.91 10.87 -5.29
CA ASP A 197 1.78 11.48 -6.62
C ASP A 197 2.80 12.62 -6.87
N GLY A 198 3.78 12.78 -5.99
CA GLY A 198 4.77 13.85 -6.05
C GLY A 198 4.45 15.02 -5.13
N LEU A 199 5.24 16.10 -5.23
CA LEU A 199 5.12 17.31 -4.40
C LEU A 199 4.41 18.48 -5.12
N ALA A 200 3.98 18.29 -6.34
CA ALA A 200 3.34 19.35 -7.14
C ALA A 200 1.85 19.48 -6.87
#